data_7cdd945ec9644703faf9a03fcc0d9f10
#
_entry.id   7cdd945ec9644703faf9a03fcc0d9f10
#
_cell.length_a   1.000
_cell.length_b   1.000
_cell.length_c   1.000
_cell.angle_alpha   90.00
_cell.angle_beta   90.00
_cell.angle_gamma   90.00
#
_symmetry.space_group_name_H-M   'P 1'
#
loop_
_entity.id
_entity.type
_entity.pdbx_description
1 polymer ?
#
loop_
_entity_poly.entity_id
_entity_poly.type
_entity_poly.pdbx_seq_one_letter_code
_entity_poly.pdbx_strand_id
1 'polypeptide(L)'
;VADSFVHLHLHTEYSMLDGASRVGDVVAAAAADGQPAVGITDHGNMYGVLELYKAAKDAGVKPIVGIELYQAFESRTERYARRGRQDDTGGEAEGGRKQYYHLTALAESNVGYRNLIQLASRAYLEGYYQKPRVDWDLLEQHSEGVIVTSGCLGGQVLQALVPAPIMDPDKGRTDSLTEQERFDNAVAIAGRLQDIFGRDNFFIELQDHGIGAQRWANPHLVRIAEKLHAPLLATNDSHYTHQHDHEAHDALLCVQTGALMSETNRFKFHGDQHYIKSAAEMRHLFSELPSSCDNTLWIAERCEVDIEFGVPRLPTFPLPEGFADDAAYLESLAFEGARKRWGDVLDDTVVERLAYELRVIADMGFSSY
;
A
#
# COMPACT_ATOMS: atom_id res chain seq x y z
N VAL A 1 5.67 17.76 -20.12
CA VAL A 1 5.48 17.11 -18.81
C VAL A 1 4.67 18.01 -17.87
N ALA A 2 4.77 19.35 -17.98
CA ALA A 2 4.07 20.28 -17.08
C ALA A 2 2.53 20.14 -17.06
N ASP A 3 1.93 19.59 -18.13
CA ASP A 3 0.48 19.40 -18.23
C ASP A 3 0.05 17.92 -18.01
N SER A 4 0.94 17.05 -17.52
CA SER A 4 0.66 15.65 -17.23
C SER A 4 0.14 15.46 -15.80
N PHE A 5 -0.11 14.21 -15.43
CA PHE A 5 -0.62 13.76 -14.13
C PHE A 5 -0.02 12.40 -13.79
N VAL A 6 0.03 12.04 -12.51
CA VAL A 6 0.44 10.71 -12.05
C VAL A 6 -0.60 10.16 -11.08
N HIS A 7 -1.15 8.98 -11.37
CA HIS A 7 -2.00 8.27 -10.44
C HIS A 7 -1.15 7.70 -9.30
N LEU A 8 -1.37 8.20 -8.08
CA LEU A 8 -0.64 7.82 -6.87
C LEU A 8 -1.50 7.07 -5.84
N HIS A 9 -2.82 6.99 -6.06
CA HIS A 9 -3.77 6.18 -5.31
C HIS A 9 -4.52 5.33 -6.31
N LEU A 10 -4.16 4.04 -6.40
CA LEU A 10 -4.63 3.13 -7.42
C LEU A 10 -4.59 1.69 -6.92
N HIS A 11 -5.68 0.97 -7.16
CA HIS A 11 -5.89 -0.42 -6.79
C HIS A 11 -5.86 -1.32 -8.01
N THR A 12 -5.10 -2.42 -7.88
CA THR A 12 -5.01 -3.47 -8.89
C THR A 12 -5.79 -4.71 -8.49
N GLU A 13 -5.75 -5.74 -9.31
CA GLU A 13 -6.26 -7.08 -8.99
C GLU A 13 -5.69 -7.68 -7.68
N TYR A 14 -4.59 -7.13 -7.16
CA TYR A 14 -4.00 -7.49 -5.87
C TYR A 14 -4.68 -6.81 -4.66
N SER A 15 -5.56 -5.82 -4.88
CA SER A 15 -6.59 -5.40 -3.92
C SER A 15 -7.76 -6.38 -3.99
N MET A 16 -7.50 -7.62 -3.55
CA MET A 16 -8.33 -8.79 -3.81
C MET A 16 -9.80 -8.57 -3.46
N LEU A 17 -10.68 -8.86 -4.42
CA LEU A 17 -12.13 -8.69 -4.36
C LEU A 17 -12.61 -7.23 -4.29
N ASP A 18 -11.73 -6.26 -4.55
CA ASP A 18 -12.03 -4.83 -4.56
C ASP A 18 -11.44 -4.14 -5.79
N GLY A 19 -10.19 -4.41 -6.15
CA GLY A 19 -9.57 -3.89 -7.37
C GLY A 19 -9.86 -4.79 -8.59
N ALA A 20 -10.22 -4.19 -9.72
CA ALA A 20 -10.47 -4.87 -10.99
C ALA A 20 -9.47 -4.49 -12.10
N SER A 21 -8.50 -3.61 -11.83
CA SER A 21 -7.45 -3.23 -12.77
C SER A 21 -6.35 -4.30 -12.83
N ARG A 22 -6.06 -4.83 -14.01
CA ARG A 22 -4.87 -5.66 -14.20
C ARG A 22 -3.63 -4.78 -14.28
N VAL A 23 -2.53 -5.22 -13.68
CA VAL A 23 -1.27 -4.45 -13.68
C VAL A 23 -0.83 -4.06 -15.08
N GLY A 24 -0.87 -4.99 -16.04
CA GLY A 24 -0.50 -4.70 -17.43
C GLY A 24 -1.38 -3.63 -18.08
N ASP A 25 -2.69 -3.65 -17.83
CA ASP A 25 -3.65 -2.68 -18.38
C ASP A 25 -3.46 -1.29 -17.75
N VAL A 26 -3.17 -1.23 -16.45
CA VAL A 26 -2.81 0.01 -15.73
C VAL A 26 -1.62 0.69 -16.39
N VAL A 27 -0.53 -0.06 -16.59
CA VAL A 27 0.69 0.46 -17.18
C VAL A 27 0.47 0.88 -18.62
N ALA A 28 -0.29 0.09 -19.40
CA ALA A 28 -0.63 0.42 -20.78
C ALA A 28 -1.47 1.71 -20.88
N ALA A 29 -2.44 1.91 -19.99
CA ALA A 29 -3.26 3.11 -19.94
C ALA A 29 -2.42 4.36 -19.60
N ALA A 30 -1.54 4.27 -18.58
CA ALA A 30 -0.63 5.36 -18.22
C ALA A 30 0.34 5.71 -19.36
N ALA A 31 0.94 4.71 -20.02
CA ALA A 31 1.84 4.90 -21.14
C ALA A 31 1.12 5.53 -22.35
N ALA A 32 -0.09 5.07 -22.67
CA ALA A 32 -0.87 5.59 -23.80
C ALA A 32 -1.27 7.05 -23.62
N ASP A 33 -1.52 7.48 -22.36
CA ASP A 33 -1.81 8.88 -22.01
C ASP A 33 -0.54 9.73 -21.83
N GLY A 34 0.65 9.15 -21.94
CA GLY A 34 1.92 9.85 -21.77
C GLY A 34 2.18 10.28 -20.32
N GLN A 35 1.61 9.59 -19.34
CA GLN A 35 1.91 9.83 -17.94
C GLN A 35 3.35 9.38 -17.65
N PRO A 36 4.16 10.20 -16.94
CA PRO A 36 5.58 9.89 -16.73
C PRO A 36 5.80 8.78 -15.70
N ALA A 37 4.81 8.53 -14.85
CA ALA A 37 4.86 7.55 -13.77
C ALA A 37 3.47 7.01 -13.47
N VAL A 38 3.40 5.89 -12.74
CA VAL A 38 2.16 5.33 -12.18
C VAL A 38 2.44 4.66 -10.85
N GLY A 39 1.55 4.89 -9.87
CA GLY A 39 1.61 4.28 -8.54
C GLY A 39 0.82 2.99 -8.44
N ILE A 40 1.13 2.22 -7.40
CA ILE A 40 0.33 1.10 -6.93
C ILE A 40 0.16 1.24 -5.42
N THR A 41 -1.08 1.15 -4.95
CA THR A 41 -1.42 1.30 -3.53
C THR A 41 -2.49 0.29 -3.11
N ASP A 42 -2.26 -0.98 -3.38
CA ASP A 42 -3.20 -2.04 -3.06
C ASP A 42 -3.51 -2.13 -1.57
N HIS A 43 -4.71 -2.57 -1.23
CA HIS A 43 -5.21 -2.68 0.13
C HIS A 43 -4.39 -3.67 0.98
N GLY A 44 -3.65 -3.16 1.96
CA GLY A 44 -2.98 -3.90 3.01
C GLY A 44 -1.88 -4.85 2.55
N ASN A 45 -1.47 -4.80 1.29
CA ASN A 45 -0.44 -5.68 0.75
C ASN A 45 0.40 -5.02 -0.34
N MET A 46 1.53 -5.64 -0.68
CA MET A 46 2.46 -5.19 -1.72
C MET A 46 2.70 -6.30 -2.77
N TYR A 47 1.72 -7.18 -2.98
CA TYR A 47 1.90 -8.36 -3.84
C TYR A 47 2.12 -8.00 -5.31
N GLY A 48 1.46 -6.95 -5.81
CA GLY A 48 1.57 -6.48 -7.19
C GLY A 48 2.81 -5.64 -7.50
N VAL A 49 3.60 -5.24 -6.49
CA VAL A 49 4.70 -4.29 -6.64
C VAL A 49 5.75 -4.76 -7.66
N LEU A 50 6.19 -6.00 -7.59
CA LEU A 50 7.22 -6.51 -8.52
C LEU A 50 6.72 -6.62 -9.95
N GLU A 51 5.45 -6.97 -10.14
CA GLU A 51 4.84 -7.04 -11.46
C GLU A 51 4.70 -5.66 -12.07
N LEU A 52 4.16 -4.69 -11.30
CA LEU A 52 4.05 -3.30 -11.74
C LEU A 52 5.44 -2.71 -12.04
N TYR A 53 6.43 -2.94 -11.17
CA TYR A 53 7.78 -2.42 -11.35
C TYR A 53 8.39 -2.86 -12.68
N LYS A 54 8.29 -4.15 -13.01
CA LYS A 54 8.79 -4.69 -14.29
C LYS A 54 8.01 -4.15 -15.47
N ALA A 55 6.69 -4.25 -15.44
CA ALA A 55 5.83 -3.80 -16.53
C ALA A 55 6.01 -2.31 -16.83
N ALA A 56 6.10 -1.46 -15.79
CA ALA A 56 6.28 -0.03 -15.94
C ALA A 56 7.68 0.31 -16.52
N LYS A 57 8.75 -0.32 -16.01
CA LYS A 57 10.11 -0.15 -16.58
C LYS A 57 10.17 -0.56 -18.05
N ASP A 58 9.55 -1.68 -18.42
CA ASP A 58 9.50 -2.17 -19.81
C ASP A 58 8.71 -1.21 -20.72
N ALA A 59 7.69 -0.55 -20.21
CA ALA A 59 6.88 0.43 -20.92
C ALA A 59 7.48 1.86 -20.91
N GLY A 60 8.60 2.08 -20.22
CA GLY A 60 9.20 3.42 -20.07
C GLY A 60 8.43 4.36 -19.14
N VAL A 61 7.57 3.82 -18.28
CA VAL A 61 6.83 4.56 -17.25
C VAL A 61 7.52 4.34 -15.91
N LYS A 62 7.67 5.39 -15.09
CA LYS A 62 8.31 5.27 -13.78
C LYS A 62 7.36 4.59 -12.78
N PRO A 63 7.72 3.45 -12.16
CA PRO A 63 6.91 2.83 -11.13
C PRO A 63 7.03 3.60 -9.80
N ILE A 64 5.90 3.91 -9.18
CA ILE A 64 5.84 4.46 -7.81
C ILE A 64 5.30 3.37 -6.90
N VAL A 65 6.13 2.92 -5.97
CA VAL A 65 5.80 1.83 -5.04
C VAL A 65 5.05 2.38 -3.85
N GLY A 66 3.92 1.79 -3.53
CA GLY A 66 3.11 2.17 -2.39
C GLY A 66 2.22 1.05 -1.87
N ILE A 67 1.38 1.40 -0.92
CA ILE A 67 0.40 0.54 -0.27
C ILE A 67 -0.69 1.41 0.34
N GLU A 68 -1.94 0.99 0.32
CA GLU A 68 -2.96 1.54 1.20
C GLU A 68 -3.05 0.68 2.46
N LEU A 69 -2.52 1.22 3.55
CA LEU A 69 -2.48 0.58 4.86
C LEU A 69 -3.86 0.62 5.54
N TYR A 70 -4.17 -0.42 6.31
CA TYR A 70 -5.25 -0.39 7.28
C TYR A 70 -4.72 0.08 8.64
N GLN A 71 -5.10 1.27 9.06
CA GLN A 71 -4.68 1.86 10.33
C GLN A 71 -5.72 1.55 11.42
N ALA A 72 -5.31 0.92 12.51
CA ALA A 72 -6.16 0.68 13.68
C ALA A 72 -6.54 2.02 14.36
N PHE A 73 -7.68 2.03 15.04
CA PHE A 73 -8.13 3.23 15.78
C PHE A 73 -7.13 3.65 16.86
N GLU A 74 -6.72 2.72 17.71
CA GLU A 74 -5.71 2.93 18.78
C GLU A 74 -4.53 1.99 18.58
N SER A 75 -4.68 0.71 18.90
CA SER A 75 -3.60 -0.29 18.79
C SER A 75 -3.94 -1.39 17.80
N ARG A 76 -2.93 -1.84 17.02
CA ARG A 76 -3.06 -2.97 16.09
C ARG A 76 -3.39 -4.29 16.77
N THR A 77 -3.11 -4.42 18.07
CA THR A 77 -3.38 -5.62 18.84
C THR A 77 -4.79 -5.68 19.42
N GLU A 78 -5.53 -4.57 19.45
CA GLU A 78 -6.89 -4.53 19.94
C GLU A 78 -7.86 -5.22 18.99
N ARG A 79 -8.85 -5.91 19.60
CA ARG A 79 -9.85 -6.69 18.88
C ARG A 79 -11.23 -6.34 19.41
N TYR A 80 -11.89 -5.43 18.72
CA TYR A 80 -13.26 -5.04 19.06
C TYR A 80 -14.28 -6.00 18.45
N ALA A 81 -15.37 -6.27 19.18
CA ALA A 81 -16.47 -7.03 18.62
C ALA A 81 -17.09 -6.28 17.43
N ARG A 82 -17.23 -7.00 16.32
CA ARG A 82 -17.76 -6.46 15.08
C ARG A 82 -19.29 -6.36 15.14
N ARG A 83 -19.83 -5.26 14.61
CA ARG A 83 -21.25 -5.11 14.27
C ARG A 83 -21.40 -4.77 12.79
N GLY A 84 -22.27 -5.48 12.09
CA GLY A 84 -22.62 -5.18 10.70
C GLY A 84 -21.98 -6.04 9.61
N ARG A 85 -22.31 -5.74 8.36
CA ARG A 85 -21.82 -6.43 7.14
C ARG A 85 -20.35 -6.13 6.90
N GLN A 86 -19.69 -7.04 6.19
CA GLN A 86 -18.30 -6.86 5.77
C GLN A 86 -18.27 -6.00 4.50
N ASP A 87 -17.71 -4.82 4.61
CA ASP A 87 -17.37 -3.93 3.52
C ASP A 87 -15.96 -3.37 3.79
N ASP A 88 -15.37 -2.70 2.82
CA ASP A 88 -14.05 -2.13 2.97
C ASP A 88 -14.08 -0.69 3.54
N THR A 89 -15.19 -0.24 4.09
CA THR A 89 -15.34 1.09 4.68
C THR A 89 -14.88 1.20 6.14
N GLY A 90 -14.13 0.20 6.63
CA GLY A 90 -13.57 0.20 7.98
C GLY A 90 -14.41 -0.50 9.06
N GLY A 91 -15.57 -1.09 8.69
CA GLY A 91 -16.45 -1.82 9.63
C GLY A 91 -16.81 -1.04 10.90
N GLU A 92 -17.92 -1.36 11.54
CA GLU A 92 -18.28 -0.74 12.82
C GLU A 92 -17.93 -1.64 13.99
N ALA A 93 -17.21 -1.07 14.97
CA ALA A 93 -16.99 -1.67 16.27
C ALA A 93 -18.03 -1.18 17.30
N GLU A 94 -18.02 -1.78 18.47
CA GLU A 94 -18.86 -1.36 19.58
C GLU A 94 -18.54 0.09 19.97
N GLY A 95 -19.57 0.93 20.14
CA GLY A 95 -19.39 2.35 20.45
C GLY A 95 -19.22 3.28 19.25
N GLY A 96 -19.50 2.82 18.02
CA GLY A 96 -19.43 3.64 16.79
C GLY A 96 -18.01 3.90 16.27
N ARG A 97 -17.02 3.23 16.82
CA ARG A 97 -15.64 3.30 16.38
C ARG A 97 -15.44 2.46 15.11
N LYS A 98 -14.54 2.88 14.24
CA LYS A 98 -14.07 2.06 13.12
C LYS A 98 -13.02 1.05 13.60
N GLN A 99 -13.00 -0.14 12.99
CA GLN A 99 -11.97 -1.14 13.30
C GLN A 99 -10.63 -0.79 12.67
N TYR A 100 -10.68 -0.09 11.54
CA TYR A 100 -9.54 0.41 10.80
C TYR A 100 -9.93 1.60 9.93
N TYR A 101 -8.93 2.34 9.51
CA TYR A 101 -8.98 3.45 8.55
C TYR A 101 -8.00 3.18 7.42
N HIS A 102 -8.19 3.81 6.29
CA HIS A 102 -7.29 3.75 5.15
C HIS A 102 -6.20 4.82 5.28
N LEU A 103 -4.97 4.47 4.92
CA LEU A 103 -3.83 5.38 4.88
C LEU A 103 -2.96 5.05 3.68
N THR A 104 -2.99 5.89 2.66
CA THR A 104 -2.16 5.75 1.47
C THR A 104 -0.73 6.14 1.78
N ALA A 105 0.22 5.24 1.50
CA ALA A 105 1.63 5.41 1.77
C ALA A 105 2.47 5.03 0.54
N LEU A 106 3.46 5.87 0.20
CA LEU A 106 4.35 5.71 -0.95
C LEU A 106 5.80 5.66 -0.50
N ALA A 107 6.63 4.89 -1.18
CA ALA A 107 8.06 4.84 -0.94
C ALA A 107 8.78 5.94 -1.73
N GLU A 108 9.40 6.89 -1.04
CA GLU A 108 10.25 7.91 -1.64
C GLU A 108 11.62 7.34 -2.06
N SER A 109 12.10 6.31 -1.37
CA SER A 109 13.42 5.72 -1.56
C SER A 109 13.43 4.23 -1.23
N ASN A 110 14.58 3.57 -1.43
CA ASN A 110 14.76 2.18 -0.97
C ASN A 110 14.64 2.01 0.56
N VAL A 111 14.89 3.06 1.34
CA VAL A 111 14.63 3.05 2.80
C VAL A 111 13.12 3.00 3.02
N GLY A 112 12.36 3.90 2.38
CA GLY A 112 10.92 3.91 2.43
C GLY A 112 10.30 2.59 1.96
N TYR A 113 10.80 2.02 0.85
CA TYR A 113 10.33 0.71 0.37
C TYR A 113 10.50 -0.39 1.41
N ARG A 114 11.67 -0.47 2.08
CA ARG A 114 11.88 -1.42 3.18
C ARG A 114 10.95 -1.15 4.36
N ASN A 115 10.70 0.12 4.69
CA ASN A 115 9.76 0.49 5.75
C ASN A 115 8.32 0.10 5.40
N LEU A 116 7.87 0.27 4.16
CA LEU A 116 6.55 -0.23 3.71
C LEU A 116 6.45 -1.75 3.82
N ILE A 117 7.50 -2.49 3.46
CA ILE A 117 7.55 -3.96 3.64
C ILE A 117 7.43 -4.32 5.13
N GLN A 118 8.12 -3.60 6.04
CA GLN A 118 8.01 -3.82 7.48
C GLN A 118 6.60 -3.52 7.99
N LEU A 119 6.02 -2.38 7.60
CA LEU A 119 4.65 -2.01 7.94
C LEU A 119 3.65 -3.10 7.50
N ALA A 120 3.70 -3.52 6.23
CA ALA A 120 2.84 -4.56 5.71
C ALA A 120 3.04 -5.91 6.44
N SER A 121 4.29 -6.35 6.62
CA SER A 121 4.60 -7.64 7.25
C SER A 121 4.16 -7.68 8.71
N ARG A 122 4.46 -6.62 9.48
CA ARG A 122 4.06 -6.55 10.90
C ARG A 122 2.56 -6.36 11.07
N ALA A 123 1.88 -5.69 10.12
CA ALA A 123 0.42 -5.63 10.10
C ALA A 123 -0.21 -7.02 10.02
N TYR A 124 0.34 -7.92 9.20
CA TYR A 124 -0.10 -9.31 9.12
C TYR A 124 0.27 -10.14 10.36
N LEU A 125 1.50 -10.02 10.85
CA LEU A 125 2.02 -10.86 11.94
C LEU A 125 1.48 -10.45 13.31
N GLU A 126 1.29 -9.16 13.56
CA GLU A 126 0.95 -8.61 14.87
C GLU A 126 -0.47 -8.01 14.91
N GLY A 127 -0.89 -7.39 13.80
CA GLY A 127 -2.10 -6.55 13.72
C GLY A 127 -3.30 -7.20 13.04
N TYR A 128 -3.17 -8.46 12.59
CA TYR A 128 -4.23 -9.10 11.83
C TYR A 128 -5.49 -9.36 12.69
N TYR A 129 -6.51 -8.61 12.38
CA TYR A 129 -7.88 -8.85 12.84
C TYR A 129 -8.85 -8.40 11.76
N GLN A 130 -9.32 -9.35 10.96
CA GLN A 130 -10.10 -9.19 9.72
C GLN A 130 -9.30 -8.54 8.57
N LYS A 131 -8.52 -7.51 8.86
CA LYS A 131 -7.56 -6.86 7.96
C LYS A 131 -6.19 -6.76 8.67
N PRO A 132 -5.09 -6.71 7.92
CA PRO A 132 -3.76 -6.47 8.48
C PRO A 132 -3.64 -5.00 8.89
N ARG A 133 -3.53 -4.70 10.19
CA ARG A 133 -3.59 -3.33 10.69
C ARG A 133 -2.24 -2.87 11.24
N VAL A 134 -1.88 -1.64 10.89
CA VAL A 134 -0.83 -0.86 11.55
C VAL A 134 -1.45 0.04 12.63
N ASP A 135 -0.62 0.61 13.49
CA ASP A 135 -1.01 1.65 14.45
C ASP A 135 0.02 2.79 14.47
N TRP A 136 -0.25 3.80 15.27
CA TRP A 136 0.60 4.99 15.37
C TRP A 136 2.05 4.67 15.75
N ASP A 137 2.26 3.75 16.69
CA ASP A 137 3.60 3.37 17.14
C ASP A 137 4.40 2.71 16.02
N LEU A 138 3.75 1.88 15.21
CA LEU A 138 4.40 1.22 14.08
C LEU A 138 4.70 2.21 12.95
N LEU A 139 3.81 3.18 12.72
CA LEU A 139 4.01 4.24 11.74
C LEU A 139 5.20 5.13 12.13
N GLU A 140 5.32 5.53 13.40
CA GLU A 140 6.47 6.30 13.91
C GLU A 140 7.80 5.55 13.73
N GLN A 141 7.84 4.23 13.99
CA GLN A 141 9.04 3.41 13.86
C GLN A 141 9.51 3.23 12.41
N HIS A 142 8.61 3.37 11.43
CA HIS A 142 8.86 3.07 10.02
C HIS A 142 8.47 4.21 9.07
N SER A 143 8.63 5.46 9.53
CA SER A 143 8.24 6.66 8.75
C SER A 143 9.30 7.14 7.75
N GLU A 144 10.59 6.82 7.97
CA GLU A 144 11.70 7.31 7.16
C GLU A 144 11.55 6.93 5.68
N GLY A 145 11.63 7.90 4.79
CA GLY A 145 11.52 7.71 3.34
C GLY A 145 10.13 7.28 2.87
N VAL A 146 9.09 7.50 3.69
CA VAL A 146 7.70 7.22 3.36
C VAL A 146 6.94 8.55 3.22
N ILE A 147 6.19 8.68 2.13
CA ILE A 147 5.24 9.76 1.88
C ILE A 147 3.84 9.22 2.20
N VAL A 148 3.03 9.99 2.91
CA VAL A 148 1.64 9.61 3.21
C VAL A 148 0.66 10.71 2.83
N THR A 149 -0.60 10.33 2.64
CA THR A 149 -1.70 11.26 2.39
C THR A 149 -2.71 11.26 3.53
N SER A 150 -3.65 12.20 3.52
CA SER A 150 -4.79 12.19 4.45
C SER A 150 -5.79 11.06 4.16
N GLY A 151 -5.62 10.36 3.05
CA GLY A 151 -6.45 9.23 2.59
C GLY A 151 -7.78 9.63 1.95
N CYS A 152 -8.52 8.60 1.49
CA CYS A 152 -9.85 8.71 0.91
C CYS A 152 -10.95 8.87 1.99
N LEU A 153 -12.24 8.70 1.62
CA LEU A 153 -13.35 8.73 2.58
C LEU A 153 -13.22 7.67 3.70
N GLY A 154 -12.46 6.59 3.46
CA GLY A 154 -12.09 5.59 4.47
C GLY A 154 -10.99 6.02 5.43
N GLY A 155 -10.28 7.11 5.15
CA GLY A 155 -9.17 7.64 5.95
C GLY A 155 -9.61 8.27 7.26
N GLN A 156 -8.72 8.24 8.26
CA GLN A 156 -9.05 8.73 9.62
C GLN A 156 -9.36 10.24 9.63
N VAL A 157 -8.70 11.03 8.79
CA VAL A 157 -8.94 12.49 8.68
C VAL A 157 -10.35 12.76 8.19
N LEU A 158 -10.80 12.10 7.11
CA LEU A 158 -12.13 12.31 6.54
C LEU A 158 -13.23 11.71 7.42
N GLN A 159 -12.97 10.59 8.08
CA GLN A 159 -13.92 9.99 9.03
C GLN A 159 -14.14 10.88 10.28
N ALA A 160 -13.14 11.64 10.70
CA ALA A 160 -13.29 12.64 11.75
C ALA A 160 -13.99 13.91 11.27
N LEU A 161 -13.73 14.31 10.01
CA LEU A 161 -14.19 15.56 9.42
C LEU A 161 -15.66 15.50 8.98
N VAL A 162 -16.04 14.48 8.18
CA VAL A 162 -17.34 14.42 7.52
C VAL A 162 -18.44 13.97 8.48
N PRO A 163 -19.53 14.75 8.63
CA PRO A 163 -20.66 14.33 9.46
C PRO A 163 -21.27 13.01 9.00
N ALA A 164 -21.64 12.15 9.95
CA ALA A 164 -22.23 10.84 9.64
C ALA A 164 -23.47 10.87 8.71
N PRO A 165 -24.37 11.86 8.80
CA PRO A 165 -25.48 11.98 7.83
C PRO A 165 -25.06 12.34 6.41
N ILE A 166 -23.87 12.96 6.24
CA ILE A 166 -23.31 13.31 4.93
C ILE A 166 -22.46 12.15 4.40
N MET A 167 -21.74 11.48 5.29
CA MET A 167 -20.93 10.30 4.94
C MET A 167 -21.80 9.15 4.41
N ASP A 168 -22.94 8.92 5.03
CA ASP A 168 -23.84 7.82 4.72
C ASP A 168 -25.31 8.25 4.95
N PRO A 169 -25.92 8.95 3.98
CA PRO A 169 -27.26 9.50 4.13
C PRO A 169 -28.34 8.44 4.38
N ASP A 170 -28.12 7.22 3.89
CA ASP A 170 -29.12 6.14 3.93
C ASP A 170 -29.17 5.43 5.29
N LYS A 171 -28.12 5.58 6.13
CA LYS A 171 -28.06 4.92 7.44
C LYS A 171 -28.78 5.67 8.57
N GLY A 172 -29.31 6.87 8.32
CA GLY A 172 -30.09 7.64 9.28
C GLY A 172 -29.35 7.96 10.58
N ARG A 173 -28.02 8.06 10.52
CA ARG A 173 -27.18 8.33 11.69
C ARG A 173 -27.32 9.77 12.15
N THR A 174 -27.29 9.99 13.46
CA THR A 174 -27.20 11.31 14.07
C THR A 174 -25.77 11.62 14.44
N ASP A 175 -25.39 12.87 14.35
CA ASP A 175 -24.11 13.37 14.78
C ASP A 175 -24.27 14.28 16.00
N SER A 176 -23.39 14.12 17.00
CA SER A 176 -23.39 14.94 18.22
C SER A 176 -22.32 16.03 18.20
N LEU A 177 -21.36 15.97 17.25
CA LEU A 177 -20.29 16.95 17.16
C LEU A 177 -20.68 18.12 16.25
N THR A 178 -20.29 19.31 16.63
CA THR A 178 -20.38 20.51 15.78
C THR A 178 -19.38 20.41 14.62
N GLU A 179 -19.62 21.19 13.57
CA GLU A 179 -18.69 21.28 12.42
C GLU A 179 -17.30 21.73 12.86
N GLN A 180 -17.22 22.65 13.83
CA GLN A 180 -15.94 23.13 14.36
C GLN A 180 -15.19 22.04 15.12
N GLU A 181 -15.86 21.27 15.97
CA GLU A 181 -15.25 20.14 16.69
C GLU A 181 -14.72 19.08 15.73
N ARG A 182 -15.47 18.79 14.66
CA ARG A 182 -15.02 17.87 13.61
C ARG A 182 -13.81 18.37 12.88
N PHE A 183 -13.82 19.66 12.51
CA PHE A 183 -12.69 20.28 11.85
C PHE A 183 -11.42 20.24 12.73
N ASP A 184 -11.54 20.59 14.02
CA ASP A 184 -10.41 20.58 14.93
C ASP A 184 -9.87 19.16 15.18
N ASN A 185 -10.75 18.15 15.26
CA ASN A 185 -10.36 16.74 15.34
C ASN A 185 -9.59 16.30 14.08
N ALA A 186 -10.09 16.64 12.89
CA ALA A 186 -9.43 16.31 11.63
C ALA A 186 -8.07 17.00 11.51
N VAL A 187 -7.95 18.27 11.92
CA VAL A 187 -6.67 19.00 11.99
C VAL A 187 -5.69 18.29 12.94
N ALA A 188 -6.15 17.85 14.11
CA ALA A 188 -5.28 17.15 15.06
C ALA A 188 -4.73 15.82 14.49
N ILE A 189 -5.57 15.04 13.82
CA ILE A 189 -5.16 13.79 13.17
C ILE A 189 -4.18 14.07 12.02
N ALA A 190 -4.51 15.02 11.14
CA ALA A 190 -3.66 15.40 10.01
C ALA A 190 -2.31 15.96 10.50
N GLY A 191 -2.33 16.79 11.57
CA GLY A 191 -1.12 17.31 12.21
C GLY A 191 -0.23 16.19 12.77
N ARG A 192 -0.82 15.16 13.41
CA ARG A 192 -0.06 14.01 13.89
C ARG A 192 0.60 13.23 12.75
N LEU A 193 -0.08 13.04 11.62
CA LEU A 193 0.53 12.42 10.44
C LEU A 193 1.69 13.27 9.93
N GLN A 194 1.52 14.60 9.86
CA GLN A 194 2.58 15.52 9.44
C GLN A 194 3.78 15.51 10.41
N ASP A 195 3.55 15.40 11.71
CA ASP A 195 4.63 15.31 12.71
C ASP A 195 5.45 14.02 12.58
N ILE A 196 4.80 12.90 12.24
CA ILE A 196 5.44 11.59 12.07
C ILE A 196 6.24 11.53 10.77
N PHE A 197 5.66 11.94 9.65
CA PHE A 197 6.26 11.74 8.32
C PHE A 197 7.03 12.97 7.82
N GLY A 198 6.83 14.13 8.44
CA GLY A 198 7.43 15.40 8.04
C GLY A 198 6.57 16.20 7.06
N ARG A 199 6.82 17.51 7.00
CA ARG A 199 6.00 18.48 6.26
C ARG A 199 5.99 18.21 4.75
N ASP A 200 7.11 17.76 4.19
CA ASP A 200 7.26 17.53 2.77
C ASP A 200 6.80 16.12 2.36
N ASN A 201 6.51 15.25 3.34
CA ASN A 201 6.10 13.87 3.15
C ASN A 201 4.65 13.59 3.60
N PHE A 202 3.90 14.64 3.94
CA PHE A 202 2.47 14.55 4.23
C PHE A 202 1.67 15.46 3.31
N PHE A 203 0.65 14.90 2.65
CA PHE A 203 -0.20 15.59 1.68
C PHE A 203 -1.66 15.50 2.08
N ILE A 204 -2.41 16.59 1.89
CA ILE A 204 -3.86 16.57 1.99
C ILE A 204 -4.43 16.11 0.65
N GLU A 205 -5.03 14.92 0.67
CA GLU A 205 -5.59 14.27 -0.51
C GLU A 205 -6.98 14.80 -0.85
N LEU A 206 -7.19 15.11 -2.12
CA LEU A 206 -8.46 15.55 -2.68
C LEU A 206 -8.93 14.56 -3.73
N GLN A 207 -10.21 14.18 -3.65
CA GLN A 207 -10.87 13.31 -4.61
C GLN A 207 -12.20 13.92 -5.04
N ASP A 208 -12.63 13.71 -6.29
CA ASP A 208 -13.96 14.08 -6.76
C ASP A 208 -14.50 13.03 -7.75
N HIS A 209 -15.34 12.16 -7.23
CA HIS A 209 -16.11 11.19 -8.01
C HIS A 209 -17.58 11.62 -8.19
N GLY A 210 -17.91 12.89 -7.90
CA GLY A 210 -19.28 13.37 -7.86
C GLY A 210 -20.05 12.98 -6.58
N ILE A 211 -19.38 12.45 -5.57
CA ILE A 211 -19.97 12.00 -4.30
C ILE A 211 -20.22 13.20 -3.38
N GLY A 212 -21.41 13.27 -2.77
CA GLY A 212 -21.79 14.38 -1.89
C GLY A 212 -20.85 14.59 -0.72
N ALA A 213 -20.34 13.52 -0.11
CA ALA A 213 -19.40 13.57 1.00
C ALA A 213 -18.05 14.20 0.59
N GLN A 214 -17.53 13.89 -0.60
CA GLN A 214 -16.29 14.50 -1.13
C GLN A 214 -16.49 15.99 -1.45
N ARG A 215 -17.60 16.35 -2.08
CA ARG A 215 -17.91 17.76 -2.35
C ARG A 215 -18.03 18.59 -1.08
N TRP A 216 -18.58 18.01 -0.03
CA TRP A 216 -18.64 18.66 1.29
C TRP A 216 -17.26 18.74 1.94
N ALA A 217 -16.44 17.68 1.85
CA ALA A 217 -15.13 17.59 2.50
C ALA A 217 -14.07 18.48 1.86
N ASN A 218 -14.01 18.56 0.51
CA ASN A 218 -12.92 19.23 -0.21
C ASN A 218 -12.66 20.67 0.24
N PRO A 219 -13.64 21.56 0.42
CA PRO A 219 -13.39 22.93 0.93
C PRO A 219 -12.79 22.94 2.34
N HIS A 220 -13.15 21.95 3.18
CA HIS A 220 -12.60 21.83 4.54
C HIS A 220 -11.19 21.26 4.51
N LEU A 221 -10.88 20.32 3.61
CA LEU A 221 -9.55 19.79 3.41
C LEU A 221 -8.56 20.86 2.93
N VAL A 222 -9.01 21.76 2.04
CA VAL A 222 -8.22 22.93 1.63
C VAL A 222 -7.89 23.81 2.84
N ARG A 223 -8.86 24.11 3.72
CA ARG A 223 -8.63 24.87 4.96
C ARG A 223 -7.69 24.15 5.94
N ILE A 224 -7.74 22.81 6.01
CA ILE A 224 -6.80 22.00 6.81
C ILE A 224 -5.39 22.13 6.23
N ALA A 225 -5.25 22.00 4.91
CA ALA A 225 -3.99 22.17 4.20
C ALA A 225 -3.36 23.55 4.46
N GLU A 226 -4.16 24.63 4.36
CA GLU A 226 -3.73 25.99 4.69
C GLU A 226 -3.26 26.10 6.14
N LYS A 227 -4.03 25.57 7.11
CA LYS A 227 -3.72 25.64 8.54
C LYS A 227 -2.43 24.89 8.91
N LEU A 228 -2.17 23.75 8.26
CA LEU A 228 -0.98 22.93 8.50
C LEU A 228 0.19 23.28 7.56
N HIS A 229 -0.03 24.17 6.60
CA HIS A 229 0.90 24.41 5.49
C HIS A 229 1.31 23.13 4.78
N ALA A 230 0.37 22.21 4.61
CA ALA A 230 0.56 20.94 3.91
C ALA A 230 0.18 21.09 2.44
N PRO A 231 0.92 20.48 1.50
CA PRO A 231 0.56 20.50 0.09
C PRO A 231 -0.71 19.68 -0.18
N LEU A 232 -1.50 20.12 -1.18
CA LEU A 232 -2.65 19.39 -1.70
C LEU A 232 -2.21 18.32 -2.70
N LEU A 233 -2.92 17.21 -2.78
CA LEU A 233 -2.67 16.14 -3.73
C LEU A 233 -3.99 15.67 -4.35
N ALA A 234 -4.14 15.78 -5.67
CA ALA A 234 -5.27 15.20 -6.38
C ALA A 234 -5.02 13.70 -6.63
N THR A 235 -6.01 12.85 -6.31
CA THR A 235 -6.01 11.44 -6.66
C THR A 235 -7.37 11.00 -7.20
N ASN A 236 -7.41 9.80 -7.78
CA ASN A 236 -8.68 9.23 -8.27
C ASN A 236 -9.05 7.91 -7.61
N ASP A 237 -8.25 7.39 -6.70
CA ASP A 237 -8.58 6.15 -6.00
C ASP A 237 -9.15 5.09 -6.98
N SER A 238 -8.35 4.85 -8.06
CA SER A 238 -8.83 4.09 -9.21
C SER A 238 -8.90 2.61 -8.87
N HIS A 239 -10.04 1.97 -9.13
CA HIS A 239 -10.29 0.56 -8.82
C HIS A 239 -10.51 -0.29 -10.07
N TYR A 240 -10.64 0.32 -11.23
CA TYR A 240 -10.75 -0.34 -12.53
C TYR A 240 -10.12 0.50 -13.64
N THR A 241 -9.73 -0.14 -14.74
CA THR A 241 -8.92 0.51 -15.77
C THR A 241 -9.73 1.45 -16.65
N HIS A 242 -10.86 0.99 -17.17
CA HIS A 242 -11.70 1.78 -18.09
C HIS A 242 -13.06 2.08 -17.48
N GLN A 243 -13.67 3.21 -17.83
CA GLN A 243 -14.95 3.62 -17.26
C GLN A 243 -16.04 2.56 -17.37
N HIS A 244 -16.09 1.80 -18.48
CA HIS A 244 -17.08 0.75 -18.68
C HIS A 244 -16.88 -0.51 -17.81
N ASP A 245 -15.71 -0.64 -17.14
CA ASP A 245 -15.42 -1.77 -16.25
C ASP A 245 -16.18 -1.67 -14.91
N HIS A 246 -16.87 -0.54 -14.66
CA HIS A 246 -17.60 -0.33 -13.41
C HIS A 246 -18.67 -1.41 -13.14
N GLU A 247 -19.30 -1.99 -14.16
CA GLU A 247 -20.27 -3.08 -13.99
C GLU A 247 -19.61 -4.37 -13.53
N ALA A 248 -18.44 -4.70 -14.11
CA ALA A 248 -17.66 -5.87 -13.70
C ALA A 248 -17.10 -5.70 -12.28
N HIS A 249 -16.63 -4.49 -11.94
CA HIS A 249 -16.20 -4.13 -10.59
C HIS A 249 -17.36 -4.24 -9.58
N ASP A 250 -18.55 -3.78 -9.90
CA ASP A 250 -19.73 -3.92 -9.05
C ASP A 250 -20.10 -5.41 -8.78
N ALA A 251 -19.94 -6.27 -9.78
CA ALA A 251 -20.09 -7.72 -9.60
C ALA A 251 -19.02 -8.30 -8.68
N LEU A 252 -17.76 -7.83 -8.78
CA LEU A 252 -16.67 -8.21 -7.89
C LEU A 252 -16.96 -7.85 -6.43
N LEU A 253 -17.49 -6.66 -6.17
CA LEU A 253 -17.93 -6.23 -4.82
C LEU A 253 -19.07 -7.11 -4.27
N CYS A 254 -19.94 -7.64 -5.12
CA CYS A 254 -20.92 -8.63 -4.70
C CYS A 254 -20.30 -9.94 -4.25
N VAL A 255 -19.24 -10.40 -4.92
CA VAL A 255 -18.45 -11.58 -4.46
C VAL A 255 -17.80 -11.31 -3.11
N GLN A 256 -17.19 -10.13 -2.94
CA GLN A 256 -16.55 -9.73 -1.68
C GLN A 256 -17.52 -9.74 -0.50
N THR A 257 -18.72 -9.22 -0.70
CA THR A 257 -19.70 -9.01 0.38
C THR A 257 -20.70 -10.13 0.55
N GLY A 258 -20.71 -11.12 -0.37
CA GLY A 258 -21.70 -12.19 -0.41
C GLY A 258 -23.10 -11.68 -0.76
N ALA A 259 -23.21 -10.55 -1.46
CA ALA A 259 -24.46 -9.93 -1.89
C ALA A 259 -24.84 -10.34 -3.32
N LEU A 260 -26.10 -10.14 -3.70
CA LEU A 260 -26.54 -10.31 -5.08
C LEU A 260 -26.60 -8.95 -5.80
N MET A 261 -26.32 -8.93 -7.10
CA MET A 261 -26.44 -7.71 -7.94
C MET A 261 -27.86 -7.11 -7.89
N SER A 262 -28.87 -7.94 -7.68
CA SER A 262 -30.29 -7.52 -7.57
C SER A 262 -30.65 -6.88 -6.23
N GLU A 263 -29.79 -6.98 -5.20
CA GLU A 263 -30.05 -6.35 -3.91
C GLU A 263 -29.81 -4.84 -3.99
N THR A 264 -30.78 -4.06 -3.52
CA THR A 264 -30.69 -2.59 -3.54
C THR A 264 -29.89 -2.01 -2.39
N ASN A 265 -29.91 -2.66 -1.22
CA ASN A 265 -29.20 -2.22 -0.02
C ASN A 265 -27.92 -3.06 0.20
N ARG A 266 -26.95 -2.94 -0.68
CA ARG A 266 -25.65 -3.59 -0.63
C ARG A 266 -24.53 -2.57 -0.75
N PHE A 267 -23.33 -2.98 -0.36
CA PHE A 267 -22.13 -2.19 -0.62
C PHE A 267 -21.88 -2.10 -2.14
N LYS A 268 -21.66 -0.90 -2.63
CA LYS A 268 -21.27 -0.61 -4.01
C LYS A 268 -20.62 0.77 -4.08
N PHE A 269 -19.80 0.98 -5.07
CA PHE A 269 -19.31 2.32 -5.39
C PHE A 269 -20.41 3.15 -6.06
N HIS A 270 -20.41 4.43 -5.79
CA HIS A 270 -21.35 5.35 -6.41
C HIS A 270 -20.79 5.87 -7.74
N GLY A 271 -21.57 5.70 -8.82
CA GLY A 271 -21.15 6.14 -10.16
C GLY A 271 -20.13 5.22 -10.82
N ASP A 272 -19.45 5.76 -11.82
CA ASP A 272 -18.52 5.06 -12.71
C ASP A 272 -17.17 5.80 -12.83
N GLN A 273 -16.81 6.58 -11.80
CA GLN A 273 -15.71 7.53 -11.86
C GLN A 273 -14.37 7.02 -11.30
N HIS A 274 -14.31 5.78 -10.81
CA HIS A 274 -13.08 5.19 -10.22
C HIS A 274 -12.19 4.48 -11.25
N TYR A 275 -12.21 4.94 -12.51
CA TYR A 275 -11.32 4.44 -13.56
C TYR A 275 -10.01 5.24 -13.64
N ILE A 276 -9.04 4.74 -14.42
CA ILE A 276 -7.78 5.45 -14.67
C ILE A 276 -8.08 6.59 -15.65
N LYS A 277 -8.27 7.79 -15.12
CA LYS A 277 -8.52 9.00 -15.90
C LYS A 277 -7.25 9.46 -16.61
N SER A 278 -7.41 10.06 -17.78
CA SER A 278 -6.32 10.77 -18.45
C SER A 278 -5.83 11.98 -17.63
N ALA A 279 -4.62 12.41 -17.89
CA ALA A 279 -4.06 13.64 -17.31
C ALA A 279 -4.95 14.85 -17.57
N ALA A 280 -5.52 14.94 -18.79
CA ALA A 280 -6.43 16.03 -19.16
C ALA A 280 -7.72 16.03 -18.35
N GLU A 281 -8.30 14.85 -18.10
CA GLU A 281 -9.51 14.71 -17.27
C GLU A 281 -9.23 15.11 -15.82
N MET A 282 -8.14 14.63 -15.24
CA MET A 282 -7.76 14.98 -13.86
C MET A 282 -7.46 16.46 -13.71
N ARG A 283 -6.72 17.08 -14.64
CA ARG A 283 -6.45 18.51 -14.61
C ARG A 283 -7.70 19.36 -14.84
N HIS A 284 -8.64 18.88 -15.63
CA HIS A 284 -9.94 19.54 -15.77
C HIS A 284 -10.75 19.48 -14.49
N LEU A 285 -10.79 18.30 -13.84
CA LEU A 285 -11.51 18.06 -12.60
C LEU A 285 -11.01 18.96 -11.45
N PHE A 286 -9.70 19.17 -11.36
CA PHE A 286 -9.05 20.01 -10.35
C PHE A 286 -8.55 21.35 -10.91
N SER A 287 -9.20 21.89 -11.93
CA SER A 287 -8.77 23.14 -12.59
C SER A 287 -8.74 24.35 -11.67
N GLU A 288 -9.51 24.36 -10.58
CA GLU A 288 -9.48 25.43 -9.55
C GLU A 288 -8.30 25.25 -8.56
N LEU A 289 -7.69 24.08 -8.51
CA LEU A 289 -6.59 23.72 -7.59
C LEU A 289 -5.44 23.04 -8.36
N PRO A 290 -4.87 23.67 -9.40
CA PRO A 290 -3.91 23.03 -10.30
C PRO A 290 -2.67 22.49 -9.61
N SER A 291 -2.23 23.12 -8.49
CA SER A 291 -1.12 22.64 -7.67
C SER A 291 -1.33 21.25 -7.12
N SER A 292 -2.58 20.81 -6.90
CA SER A 292 -2.87 19.46 -6.43
C SER A 292 -2.49 18.39 -7.48
N CYS A 293 -2.63 18.70 -8.76
CA CYS A 293 -2.15 17.88 -9.86
C CYS A 293 -0.63 17.99 -10.06
N ASP A 294 -0.06 19.20 -9.94
CA ASP A 294 1.38 19.40 -10.06
C ASP A 294 2.16 18.64 -8.99
N ASN A 295 1.60 18.54 -7.79
CA ASN A 295 2.19 17.79 -6.69
C ASN A 295 2.26 16.27 -6.96
N THR A 296 1.45 15.72 -7.86
CA THR A 296 1.60 14.32 -8.30
C THR A 296 2.90 14.10 -9.08
N LEU A 297 3.27 15.08 -9.90
CA LEU A 297 4.54 15.08 -10.64
C LEU A 297 5.73 15.30 -9.69
N TRP A 298 5.58 16.21 -8.71
CA TRP A 298 6.60 16.44 -7.69
C TRP A 298 6.89 15.19 -6.86
N ILE A 299 5.87 14.46 -6.42
CA ILE A 299 6.06 13.17 -5.74
C ILE A 299 6.73 12.17 -6.67
N ALA A 300 6.27 12.07 -7.93
CA ALA A 300 6.85 11.13 -8.89
C ALA A 300 8.32 11.44 -9.20
N GLU A 301 8.73 12.70 -9.20
CA GLU A 301 10.12 13.11 -9.37
C GLU A 301 10.99 12.65 -8.18
N ARG A 302 10.50 12.82 -6.94
CA ARG A 302 11.20 12.48 -5.70
C ARG A 302 11.33 10.97 -5.46
N CYS A 303 10.30 10.20 -5.83
CA CYS A 303 10.28 8.77 -5.57
C CYS A 303 11.31 8.05 -6.44
N GLU A 304 12.29 7.41 -5.80
CA GLU A 304 13.31 6.62 -6.49
C GLU A 304 13.52 5.30 -5.74
N VAL A 305 12.89 4.24 -6.24
CA VAL A 305 13.02 2.88 -5.72
C VAL A 305 13.70 2.03 -6.78
N ASP A 306 14.83 1.46 -6.43
CA ASP A 306 15.56 0.51 -7.28
C ASP A 306 15.47 -0.90 -6.68
N ILE A 307 14.86 -1.83 -7.45
CA ILE A 307 14.73 -3.23 -7.08
C ILE A 307 15.75 -4.03 -7.88
N GLU A 308 16.74 -4.57 -7.18
CA GLU A 308 17.80 -5.37 -7.75
C GLU A 308 17.29 -6.79 -8.09
N PHE A 309 17.52 -7.22 -9.34
CA PHE A 309 17.18 -8.56 -9.82
C PHE A 309 18.41 -9.37 -10.18
N GLY A 310 18.31 -10.70 -10.09
CA GLY A 310 19.34 -11.62 -10.57
C GLY A 310 20.53 -11.79 -9.63
N VAL A 311 20.50 -11.17 -8.46
CA VAL A 311 21.53 -11.36 -7.41
C VAL A 311 21.01 -12.34 -6.37
N PRO A 312 21.54 -13.59 -6.31
CA PRO A 312 21.18 -14.54 -5.28
C PRO A 312 21.51 -13.98 -3.89
N ARG A 313 20.54 -13.84 -3.03
CA ARG A 313 20.72 -13.45 -1.63
C ARG A 313 20.42 -14.65 -0.75
N LEU A 314 21.49 -15.36 -0.37
CA LEU A 314 21.37 -16.48 0.55
C LEU A 314 21.35 -15.96 2.00
N PRO A 315 20.60 -16.63 2.90
CA PRO A 315 20.69 -16.34 4.33
C PRO A 315 22.13 -16.53 4.83
N THR A 316 22.57 -15.62 5.68
CA THR A 316 23.87 -15.78 6.36
C THR A 316 23.73 -16.89 7.41
N PHE A 317 24.53 -17.96 7.27
CA PHE A 317 24.57 -19.02 8.26
C PHE A 317 25.46 -18.60 9.44
N PRO A 318 24.99 -18.70 10.70
CA PRO A 318 25.83 -18.41 11.87
C PRO A 318 26.89 -19.52 12.03
N LEU A 319 28.15 -19.20 11.73
CA LEU A 319 29.25 -20.13 11.84
C LEU A 319 29.52 -20.48 13.31
N PRO A 320 29.70 -21.78 13.67
CA PRO A 320 30.21 -22.18 14.96
C PRO A 320 31.65 -21.70 15.18
N GLU A 321 32.04 -21.53 16.45
CA GLU A 321 33.42 -21.19 16.79
C GLU A 321 34.42 -22.24 16.27
N GLY A 322 35.52 -21.78 15.72
CA GLY A 322 36.63 -22.62 15.23
C GLY A 322 36.62 -22.88 13.72
N PHE A 323 35.65 -22.38 12.98
CA PHE A 323 35.63 -22.45 11.52
C PHE A 323 35.94 -21.11 10.88
N ALA A 324 36.74 -21.14 9.81
CA ALA A 324 37.12 -19.92 9.09
C ALA A 324 36.01 -19.34 8.21
N ASP A 325 35.22 -20.23 7.58
CA ASP A 325 34.15 -19.90 6.66
C ASP A 325 33.12 -21.03 6.53
N ASP A 326 32.06 -20.79 5.79
CA ASP A 326 30.97 -21.73 5.55
C ASP A 326 31.46 -23.00 4.81
N ALA A 327 32.44 -22.87 3.92
CA ALA A 327 32.97 -23.97 3.14
C ALA A 327 33.70 -24.96 4.05
N ALA A 328 34.54 -24.46 4.97
CA ALA A 328 35.26 -25.29 5.94
C ALA A 328 34.29 -26.01 6.89
N TYR A 329 33.21 -25.35 7.30
CA TYR A 329 32.20 -25.97 8.15
C TYR A 329 31.40 -27.04 7.38
N LEU A 330 30.99 -26.77 6.16
CA LEU A 330 30.31 -27.73 5.30
C LEU A 330 31.15 -28.95 5.02
N GLU A 331 32.47 -28.76 4.74
CA GLU A 331 33.44 -29.85 4.58
C GLU A 331 33.52 -30.74 5.82
N SER A 332 33.65 -30.15 7.01
CA SER A 332 33.66 -30.87 8.28
C SER A 332 32.42 -31.73 8.47
N LEU A 333 31.23 -31.14 8.26
CA LEU A 333 29.94 -31.84 8.39
C LEU A 333 29.81 -32.99 7.36
N ALA A 334 30.23 -32.75 6.12
CA ALA A 334 30.14 -33.75 5.06
C ALA A 334 31.02 -34.95 5.34
N PHE A 335 32.29 -34.73 5.78
CA PHE A 335 33.18 -35.82 6.16
C PHE A 335 32.74 -36.54 7.44
N GLU A 336 32.20 -35.82 8.42
CA GLU A 336 31.61 -36.45 9.61
C GLU A 336 30.39 -37.33 9.20
N GLY A 337 29.52 -36.85 8.36
CA GLY A 337 28.39 -37.57 7.83
C GLY A 337 28.81 -38.82 7.00
N ALA A 338 29.91 -38.70 6.24
CA ALA A 338 30.45 -39.81 5.48
C ALA A 338 31.00 -40.91 6.44
N ARG A 339 31.75 -40.58 7.48
CA ARG A 339 32.21 -41.57 8.46
C ARG A 339 31.08 -42.26 9.19
N LYS A 340 30.01 -41.53 9.51
CA LYS A 340 28.80 -42.14 10.10
C LYS A 340 28.14 -43.18 9.17
N ARG A 341 28.21 -43.01 7.83
CA ARG A 341 27.58 -43.88 6.83
C ARG A 341 28.42 -45.06 6.41
N TRP A 342 29.75 -44.86 6.28
CA TRP A 342 30.67 -45.85 5.67
C TRP A 342 31.78 -46.31 6.61
N GLY A 343 31.80 -45.79 7.88
CA GLY A 343 32.85 -46.13 8.87
C GLY A 343 33.98 -45.11 8.92
N ASP A 344 34.83 -45.22 9.94
CA ASP A 344 35.90 -44.26 10.23
C ASP A 344 36.97 -44.17 9.13
N VAL A 345 37.19 -45.26 8.41
CA VAL A 345 38.08 -45.33 7.24
C VAL A 345 37.25 -45.26 5.99
N LEU A 346 37.35 -44.12 5.30
CA LEU A 346 36.65 -43.90 4.05
C LEU A 346 37.44 -44.48 2.86
N ASP A 347 36.75 -45.04 1.88
CA ASP A 347 37.35 -45.42 0.61
C ASP A 347 37.76 -44.19 -0.19
N ASP A 348 38.91 -44.29 -0.90
CA ASP A 348 39.44 -43.19 -1.70
C ASP A 348 38.44 -42.63 -2.69
N THR A 349 37.62 -43.46 -3.28
CA THR A 349 36.56 -43.07 -4.21
C THR A 349 35.53 -42.12 -3.53
N VAL A 350 35.19 -42.42 -2.28
CA VAL A 350 34.26 -41.58 -1.48
C VAL A 350 34.91 -40.23 -1.16
N VAL A 351 36.18 -40.27 -0.74
CA VAL A 351 36.95 -39.03 -0.41
C VAL A 351 37.06 -38.14 -1.64
N GLU A 352 37.49 -38.70 -2.78
CA GLU A 352 37.66 -37.93 -4.01
C GLU A 352 36.33 -37.32 -4.48
N ARG A 353 35.24 -38.10 -4.37
CA ARG A 353 33.92 -37.61 -4.77
C ARG A 353 33.41 -36.49 -3.85
N LEU A 354 33.55 -36.65 -2.53
CA LEU A 354 33.21 -35.59 -1.56
C LEU A 354 33.99 -34.28 -1.82
N ALA A 355 35.31 -34.42 -1.98
CA ALA A 355 36.16 -33.27 -2.25
C ALA A 355 35.76 -32.55 -3.57
N TYR A 356 35.39 -33.32 -4.59
CA TYR A 356 34.91 -32.75 -5.85
C TYR A 356 33.60 -31.97 -5.67
N GLU A 357 32.61 -32.57 -5.02
CA GLU A 357 31.30 -31.95 -4.83
C GLU A 357 31.37 -30.68 -3.95
N LEU A 358 32.17 -30.75 -2.86
CA LEU A 358 32.35 -29.61 -1.96
C LEU A 358 33.04 -28.44 -2.67
N ARG A 359 34.06 -28.73 -3.51
CA ARG A 359 34.72 -27.71 -4.32
C ARG A 359 33.73 -27.05 -5.30
N VAL A 360 32.89 -27.83 -6.00
CA VAL A 360 31.87 -27.29 -6.92
C VAL A 360 30.89 -26.38 -6.17
N ILE A 361 30.45 -26.80 -4.97
CA ILE A 361 29.54 -25.97 -4.14
C ILE A 361 30.23 -24.67 -3.72
N ALA A 362 31.51 -24.75 -3.30
CA ALA A 362 32.26 -23.58 -2.89
C ALA A 362 32.55 -22.62 -4.05
N ASP A 363 32.96 -23.15 -5.21
CA ASP A 363 33.22 -22.34 -6.42
C ASP A 363 31.96 -21.63 -6.93
N MET A 364 30.79 -22.21 -6.71
CA MET A 364 29.49 -21.60 -7.03
C MET A 364 28.97 -20.61 -5.97
N GLY A 365 29.65 -20.51 -4.80
CA GLY A 365 29.25 -19.62 -3.70
C GLY A 365 28.03 -20.08 -2.90
N PHE A 366 27.73 -21.38 -2.87
CA PHE A 366 26.53 -21.95 -2.21
C PHE A 366 26.83 -22.72 -0.92
N SER A 367 28.01 -22.54 -0.32
CA SER A 367 28.41 -23.32 0.88
C SER A 367 27.51 -23.09 2.09
N SER A 368 26.90 -21.91 2.20
CA SER A 368 25.98 -21.56 3.29
C SER A 368 24.55 -22.06 3.09
N TYR A 369 24.19 -22.48 1.87
CA TYR A 369 22.85 -22.97 1.54
C TYR A 369 22.62 -24.42 1.99
#